data_836151e731022feb87c6c2dd6af86019
#
_entry.id   836151e731022feb87c6c2dd6af86019
#
_cell.length_a   1.000
_cell.length_b   1.000
_cell.length_c   1.000
_cell.angle_alpha   90.00
_cell.angle_beta   90.00
_cell.angle_gamma   90.00
#
_symmetry.space_group_name_H-M   'P 1'
#
loop_
_entity.id
_entity.type
_entity.pdbx_description
1 polymer ?
#
loop_
_entity_poly.entity_id
_entity_poly.type
_entity_poly.pdbx_seq_one_letter_code
_entity_poly.pdbx_strand_id
1 'polypeptide(L)'
;MIYIIFNYILKENYKKYWLITLLLSLGISLYWNYSQYLKDTSISKKALHKRGMQLLSQKQISLYTKNKPHVLSIGNINIPTDTECKHILVFGASGSGKSVLLSQFLNQINTYSQKYNDKRHYIITDVKPEFVGKFAKSDDYIFCPFDKRSISWSIFNDIDDISDYDTFASILFEWEGEKDPFWGLAAG
;
A
#
# COMPACT_ATOMS: atom_id res chain seq x y z
N MET A 1 6.24 77.96 17.50
CA MET A 1 7.46 77.99 16.67
C MET A 1 8.16 76.61 16.61
N ILE A 2 8.44 75.98 17.76
CA ILE A 2 9.18 74.70 17.83
C ILE A 2 8.41 73.54 17.08
N TYR A 3 7.07 73.48 17.16
CA TYR A 3 6.25 72.49 16.53
C TYR A 3 6.27 72.56 15.00
N ILE A 4 6.37 73.78 14.43
CA ILE A 4 6.42 74.00 13.01
C ILE A 4 7.82 73.58 12.45
N ILE A 5 8.88 73.88 13.17
CA ILE A 5 10.25 73.48 12.82
C ILE A 5 10.42 71.97 12.90
N PHE A 6 9.85 71.32 13.92
CA PHE A 6 9.87 69.88 14.11
C PHE A 6 9.12 69.14 12.97
N ASN A 7 7.92 69.63 12.61
CA ASN A 7 7.16 69.09 11.48
C ASN A 7 7.88 69.31 10.13
N TYR A 8 8.56 70.43 9.95
CA TYR A 8 9.32 70.71 8.72
C TYR A 8 10.52 69.77 8.59
N ILE A 9 11.29 69.59 9.67
CA ILE A 9 12.44 68.66 9.71
C ILE A 9 11.99 67.22 9.51
N LEU A 10 10.87 66.79 10.12
CA LEU A 10 10.29 65.47 9.92
C LEU A 10 9.84 65.24 8.46
N LYS A 11 9.25 66.28 7.84
CA LYS A 11 8.72 66.19 6.49
C LYS A 11 9.86 66.09 5.44
N GLU A 12 10.97 66.74 5.66
CA GLU A 12 12.11 66.71 4.77
C GLU A 12 12.91 65.42 4.94
N ASN A 13 13.13 64.99 6.15
CA ASN A 13 13.80 63.73 6.44
C ASN A 13 12.93 62.50 6.10
N TYR A 14 11.61 62.61 6.18
CA TYR A 14 10.68 61.54 5.80
C TYR A 14 10.85 61.17 4.34
N LYS A 15 10.95 62.09 3.41
CA LYS A 15 11.18 61.82 2.00
C LYS A 15 12.51 61.10 1.73
N LYS A 16 13.52 61.36 2.56
CA LYS A 16 14.85 60.79 2.40
C LYS A 16 14.95 59.35 2.91
N TYR A 17 14.20 58.99 3.96
CA TYR A 17 14.31 57.69 4.62
C TYR A 17 13.14 56.74 4.34
N TRP A 18 12.11 57.17 3.60
CA TRP A 18 10.95 56.37 3.34
C TRP A 18 11.27 55.04 2.59
N LEU A 19 12.21 55.09 1.66
CA LEU A 19 12.69 53.91 0.94
C LEU A 19 13.38 52.93 1.89
N ILE A 20 14.18 53.42 2.81
CA ILE A 20 14.89 52.61 3.81
C ILE A 20 13.89 51.94 4.74
N THR A 21 12.88 52.65 5.23
CA THR A 21 11.82 52.09 6.10
C THR A 21 10.97 51.09 5.35
N LEU A 22 10.70 51.31 4.08
CA LEU A 22 9.95 50.37 3.23
C LEU A 22 10.75 49.09 2.99
N LEU A 23 12.05 49.19 2.70
CA LEU A 23 12.92 48.03 2.55
C LEU A 23 13.07 47.23 3.84
N LEU A 24 13.20 47.89 4.98
CA LEU A 24 13.25 47.24 6.30
C LEU A 24 11.95 46.52 6.64
N SER A 25 10.80 47.16 6.39
CA SER A 25 9.49 46.52 6.63
C SER A 25 9.26 45.31 5.76
N LEU A 26 9.65 45.38 4.48
CA LEU A 26 9.63 44.23 3.57
C LEU A 26 10.56 43.09 4.04
N GLY A 27 11.78 43.42 4.45
CA GLY A 27 12.74 42.44 4.98
C GLY A 27 12.21 41.72 6.23
N ILE A 28 11.65 42.48 7.17
CA ILE A 28 11.05 41.94 8.39
C ILE A 28 9.84 41.02 8.04
N SER A 29 8.99 41.47 7.12
CA SER A 29 7.83 40.69 6.68
C SER A 29 8.23 39.38 6.01
N LEU A 30 9.21 39.41 5.11
CA LEU A 30 9.75 38.22 4.45
C LEU A 30 10.40 37.26 5.45
N TYR A 31 11.19 37.77 6.39
CA TYR A 31 11.79 36.97 7.45
C TYR A 31 10.76 36.33 8.33
N TRP A 32 9.68 37.04 8.71
CA TRP A 32 8.60 36.51 9.51
C TRP A 32 7.85 35.40 8.78
N ASN A 33 7.46 35.61 7.53
CA ASN A 33 6.83 34.60 6.70
C ASN A 33 7.71 33.36 6.54
N TYR A 34 9.00 33.52 6.26
CA TYR A 34 9.93 32.41 6.14
C TYR A 34 10.08 31.64 7.46
N SER A 35 10.16 32.34 8.58
CA SER A 35 10.23 31.74 9.91
C SER A 35 8.95 30.94 10.24
N GLN A 36 7.76 31.45 9.89
CA GLN A 36 6.50 30.73 10.07
C GLN A 36 6.44 29.50 9.17
N TYR A 37 6.82 29.61 7.91
CA TYR A 37 6.88 28.47 6.99
C TYR A 37 7.78 27.35 7.54
N LEU A 38 8.94 27.66 8.08
CA LEU A 38 9.83 26.67 8.70
C LEU A 38 9.21 26.03 9.96
N LYS A 39 8.49 26.79 10.78
CA LYS A 39 7.78 26.27 11.95
C LYS A 39 6.65 25.33 11.53
N ASP A 40 5.82 25.73 10.57
CA ASP A 40 4.70 24.92 10.10
C ASP A 40 5.16 23.60 9.47
N THR A 41 6.22 23.62 8.68
CA THR A 41 6.81 22.40 8.14
C THR A 41 7.43 21.51 9.21
N SER A 42 7.99 22.07 10.27
CA SER A 42 8.55 21.30 11.40
C SER A 42 7.46 20.72 12.30
N ILE A 43 6.36 21.46 12.52
CA ILE A 43 5.19 21.01 13.28
C ILE A 43 4.46 19.91 12.51
N SER A 44 4.28 20.06 11.19
CA SER A 44 3.69 19.03 10.32
C SER A 44 4.48 17.72 10.40
N LYS A 45 5.80 17.76 10.33
CA LYS A 45 6.67 16.58 10.48
C LYS A 45 6.59 15.95 11.88
N LYS A 46 6.40 16.72 12.94
CA LYS A 46 6.25 16.22 14.31
C LYS A 46 4.82 15.74 14.63
N ALA A 47 3.79 16.37 14.06
CA ALA A 47 2.39 16.02 14.30
C ALA A 47 2.01 14.65 13.71
N LEU A 48 2.65 14.23 12.61
CA LEU A 48 2.49 12.90 12.01
C LEU A 48 2.92 11.75 12.94
N HIS A 49 3.49 12.04 14.11
CA HIS A 49 4.15 11.02 14.93
C HIS A 49 3.46 10.71 16.27
N LYS A 50 2.26 11.24 16.54
CA LYS A 50 1.64 11.02 17.88
C LYS A 50 0.98 9.66 18.08
N ARG A 51 0.45 8.99 17.06
CA ARG A 51 -0.04 7.59 17.06
C ARG A 51 -0.30 7.16 15.61
N GLY A 52 0.17 6.00 15.21
CA GLY A 52 -0.11 5.42 13.90
C GLY A 52 1.13 4.99 13.13
N MET A 53 0.98 4.78 11.84
CA MET A 53 2.01 4.31 10.93
C MET A 53 3.12 5.36 10.74
N GLN A 54 4.37 4.95 10.93
CA GLN A 54 5.54 5.80 10.65
C GLN A 54 5.97 5.64 9.20
N LEU A 55 6.17 6.77 8.51
CA LEU A 55 6.85 6.77 7.22
C LEU A 55 8.36 6.73 7.47
N LEU A 56 8.97 5.60 7.20
CA LEU A 56 10.40 5.40 7.30
C LEU A 56 11.05 5.49 5.92
N SER A 57 12.28 5.96 5.86
CA SER A 57 13.07 5.87 4.64
C SER A 57 13.46 4.42 4.36
N GLN A 58 13.74 4.09 3.08
CA GLN A 58 14.16 2.75 2.68
C GLN A 58 15.34 2.22 3.51
N LYS A 59 16.33 3.08 3.81
CA LYS A 59 17.49 2.70 4.65
C LYS A 59 17.08 2.32 6.07
N GLN A 60 16.16 3.06 6.68
CA GLN A 60 15.68 2.79 8.04
C GLN A 60 14.90 1.48 8.11
N ILE A 61 14.01 1.23 7.13
CA ILE A 61 13.25 -0.03 7.06
C ILE A 61 14.20 -1.21 6.84
N SER A 62 15.14 -1.10 5.90
CA SER A 62 16.11 -2.15 5.62
C SER A 62 16.95 -2.50 6.86
N LEU A 63 17.42 -1.51 7.61
CA LEU A 63 18.14 -1.75 8.87
C LEU A 63 17.25 -2.40 9.93
N TYR A 64 16.01 -1.97 10.05
CA TYR A 64 15.05 -2.51 11.02
C TYR A 64 14.69 -3.99 10.74
N THR A 65 14.60 -4.38 9.47
CA THR A 65 14.19 -5.72 9.05
C THR A 65 15.37 -6.67 8.79
N LYS A 66 16.61 -6.17 8.74
CA LYS A 66 17.80 -6.92 8.34
C LYS A 66 18.01 -8.23 9.13
N ASN A 67 17.79 -8.21 10.42
CA ASN A 67 18.04 -9.35 11.31
C ASN A 67 16.77 -10.10 11.69
N LYS A 68 15.62 -9.78 11.06
CA LYS A 68 14.37 -10.49 11.35
C LYS A 68 14.25 -11.73 10.45
N PRO A 69 13.69 -12.84 10.98
CA PRO A 69 13.38 -14.00 10.15
C PRO A 69 12.39 -13.59 9.04
N HIS A 70 12.65 -14.03 7.82
CA HIS A 70 11.85 -13.68 6.65
C HIS A 70 11.97 -14.76 5.58
N VAL A 71 10.95 -14.90 4.77
CA VAL A 71 10.96 -15.68 3.52
C VAL A 71 10.90 -14.74 2.32
N LEU A 72 10.10 -13.68 2.45
CA LEU A 72 9.88 -12.73 1.37
C LEU A 72 10.72 -11.47 1.56
N SER A 73 11.14 -10.90 0.44
CA SER A 73 11.82 -9.61 0.41
C SER A 73 11.47 -8.82 -0.85
N ILE A 74 11.47 -7.50 -0.74
CA ILE A 74 11.33 -6.56 -1.86
C ILE A 74 12.60 -5.73 -1.94
N GLY A 75 13.44 -6.01 -2.93
CA GLY A 75 14.77 -5.40 -3.00
C GLY A 75 15.58 -5.70 -1.74
N ASN A 76 15.98 -4.65 -1.02
CA ASN A 76 16.77 -4.77 0.21
C ASN A 76 15.93 -4.74 1.51
N ILE A 77 14.61 -4.86 1.40
CA ILE A 77 13.70 -4.83 2.53
C ILE A 77 13.16 -6.23 2.74
N ASN A 78 13.49 -6.83 3.88
CA ASN A 78 12.94 -8.12 4.28
C ASN A 78 11.53 -7.92 4.84
N ILE A 79 10.60 -8.80 4.48
CA ILE A 79 9.27 -8.86 5.07
C ILE A 79 9.35 -9.86 6.23
N PRO A 80 9.23 -9.40 7.49
CA PRO A 80 9.30 -10.29 8.63
C PRO A 80 8.16 -11.32 8.62
N THR A 81 8.40 -12.54 9.09
CA THR A 81 7.43 -13.64 9.09
C THR A 81 6.14 -13.30 9.85
N ASP A 82 6.22 -12.47 10.89
CA ASP A 82 5.05 -11.94 11.61
C ASP A 82 4.20 -10.98 10.77
N THR A 83 4.80 -10.42 9.72
CA THR A 83 4.14 -9.52 8.77
C THR A 83 3.64 -10.28 7.53
N GLU A 84 4.23 -11.41 7.18
CA GLU A 84 3.77 -12.26 6.07
C GLU A 84 2.34 -12.77 6.27
N CYS A 85 1.90 -12.95 7.52
CA CYS A 85 0.53 -13.33 7.86
C CYS A 85 -0.50 -12.20 7.63
N LYS A 86 -0.05 -10.99 7.29
CA LYS A 86 -0.93 -9.85 6.99
C LYS A 86 -1.17 -9.75 5.49
N HIS A 87 -2.33 -9.17 5.14
CA HIS A 87 -2.67 -8.98 3.73
C HIS A 87 -1.74 -7.98 3.06
N ILE A 88 -1.26 -8.33 1.87
CA ILE A 88 -0.42 -7.46 1.03
C ILE A 88 -1.22 -7.14 -0.24
N LEU A 89 -1.47 -5.87 -0.49
CA LEU A 89 -2.10 -5.38 -1.71
C LEU A 89 -1.04 -4.80 -2.66
N VAL A 90 -0.95 -5.37 -3.87
CA VAL A 90 -0.07 -4.87 -4.93
C VAL A 90 -0.93 -4.31 -6.06
N PHE A 91 -0.88 -3.01 -6.28
CA PHE A 91 -1.62 -2.35 -7.35
C PHE A 91 -0.71 -1.46 -8.20
N GLY A 92 -1.14 -1.21 -9.44
CA GLY A 92 -0.38 -0.38 -10.37
C GLY A 92 -0.88 -0.55 -11.81
N ALA A 93 -0.48 0.36 -12.70
CA ALA A 93 -0.81 0.30 -14.12
C ALA A 93 -0.25 -0.97 -14.80
N SER A 94 -0.71 -1.26 -16.01
CA SER A 94 -0.10 -2.33 -16.83
C SER A 94 1.38 -2.00 -17.08
N GLY A 95 2.24 -3.01 -17.05
CA GLY A 95 3.69 -2.82 -17.20
C GLY A 95 4.44 -2.31 -15.96
N SER A 96 3.77 -2.04 -14.84
CA SER A 96 4.41 -1.54 -13.60
C SER A 96 5.24 -2.58 -12.83
N GLY A 97 5.34 -3.81 -13.31
CA GLY A 97 6.15 -4.86 -12.69
C GLY A 97 5.42 -5.71 -11.64
N LYS A 98 4.09 -5.66 -11.54
CA LYS A 98 3.32 -6.50 -10.58
C LYS A 98 3.60 -7.98 -10.71
N SER A 99 3.49 -8.53 -11.93
CA SER A 99 3.77 -9.95 -12.19
C SER A 99 5.24 -10.31 -11.95
N VAL A 100 6.17 -9.36 -12.17
CA VAL A 100 7.58 -9.55 -11.85
C VAL A 100 7.79 -9.68 -10.35
N LEU A 101 7.16 -8.81 -9.55
CA LEU A 101 7.22 -8.89 -8.08
C LEU A 101 6.63 -10.20 -7.56
N LEU A 102 5.47 -10.62 -8.07
CA LEU A 102 4.86 -11.91 -7.68
C LEU A 102 5.75 -13.09 -8.08
N SER A 103 6.36 -13.05 -9.28
CA SER A 103 7.33 -14.07 -9.69
C SER A 103 8.56 -14.12 -8.77
N GLN A 104 9.03 -12.97 -8.28
CA GLN A 104 10.11 -12.91 -7.30
C GLN A 104 9.71 -13.56 -5.99
N PHE A 105 8.49 -13.30 -5.50
CA PHE A 105 7.97 -13.93 -4.29
C PHE A 105 7.89 -15.45 -4.44
N LEU A 106 7.36 -15.96 -5.55
CA LEU A 106 7.27 -17.39 -5.80
C LEU A 106 8.67 -18.06 -5.87
N ASN A 107 9.64 -17.39 -6.48
CA ASN A 107 11.03 -17.87 -6.48
C ASN A 107 11.62 -17.92 -5.07
N GLN A 108 11.40 -16.91 -4.26
CA GLN A 108 11.88 -16.87 -2.88
C GLN A 108 11.25 -17.99 -2.02
N ILE A 109 9.94 -18.19 -2.16
CA ILE A 109 9.19 -19.27 -1.50
C ILE A 109 9.78 -20.64 -1.91
N ASN A 110 9.94 -20.88 -3.21
CA ASN A 110 10.49 -22.13 -3.71
C ASN A 110 11.91 -22.38 -3.20
N THR A 111 12.75 -21.35 -3.22
CA THR A 111 14.13 -21.44 -2.72
C THR A 111 14.16 -21.74 -1.22
N TYR A 112 13.30 -21.08 -0.46
CA TYR A 112 13.18 -21.28 0.98
C TYR A 112 12.69 -22.69 1.32
N SER A 113 11.63 -23.14 0.64
CA SER A 113 11.04 -24.46 0.81
C SER A 113 12.07 -25.57 0.54
N GLN A 114 12.82 -25.46 -0.55
CA GLN A 114 13.88 -26.43 -0.87
C GLN A 114 15.01 -26.44 0.18
N LYS A 115 15.41 -25.27 0.67
CA LYS A 115 16.52 -25.15 1.61
C LYS A 115 16.19 -25.64 3.03
N TYR A 116 14.96 -25.38 3.48
CA TYR A 116 14.56 -25.59 4.87
C TYR A 116 13.52 -26.69 5.05
N ASN A 117 13.16 -27.41 3.97
CA ASN A 117 12.09 -28.42 3.96
C ASN A 117 10.79 -27.87 4.58
N ASP A 118 10.40 -26.69 4.12
CA ASP A 118 9.22 -25.99 4.62
C ASP A 118 7.94 -26.73 4.23
N LYS A 119 7.09 -27.03 5.20
CA LYS A 119 5.83 -27.77 5.03
C LYS A 119 4.63 -26.86 4.79
N ARG A 120 4.83 -25.57 4.57
CA ARG A 120 3.73 -24.65 4.28
C ARG A 120 3.14 -24.93 2.90
N HIS A 121 1.82 -24.86 2.83
CA HIS A 121 1.08 -24.96 1.57
C HIS A 121 0.78 -23.56 1.04
N TYR A 122 0.81 -23.42 -0.27
CA TYR A 122 0.54 -22.17 -0.97
C TYR A 122 -0.62 -22.37 -1.95
N ILE A 123 -1.58 -21.45 -1.92
CA ILE A 123 -2.69 -21.43 -2.86
C ILE A 123 -2.49 -20.24 -3.77
N ILE A 124 -2.41 -20.48 -5.07
CA ILE A 124 -2.13 -19.45 -6.07
C ILE A 124 -3.29 -19.41 -7.06
N THR A 125 -4.01 -18.29 -7.11
CA THR A 125 -5.02 -18.04 -8.14
C THR A 125 -4.37 -17.33 -9.32
N ASP A 126 -4.26 -18.04 -10.45
CA ASP A 126 -3.60 -17.57 -11.67
C ASP A 126 -4.62 -17.40 -12.81
N VAL A 127 -5.25 -16.23 -12.90
CA VAL A 127 -6.28 -15.92 -13.90
C VAL A 127 -5.71 -15.94 -15.33
N LYS A 128 -4.46 -15.52 -15.48
CA LYS A 128 -3.70 -15.62 -16.75
C LYS A 128 -2.61 -16.63 -16.52
N PRO A 129 -2.60 -17.83 -17.08
CA PRO A 129 -1.71 -18.94 -16.70
C PRO A 129 -0.20 -18.63 -16.89
N GLU A 130 0.22 -17.49 -16.35
CA GLU A 130 1.60 -17.01 -16.38
C GLU A 130 2.48 -17.73 -15.35
N PHE A 131 1.92 -18.03 -14.18
CA PHE A 131 2.66 -18.61 -13.04
C PHE A 131 2.68 -20.13 -13.11
N VAL A 132 1.56 -20.75 -13.50
CA VAL A 132 1.48 -22.21 -13.67
C VAL A 132 2.54 -22.73 -14.62
N GLY A 133 2.74 -22.05 -15.76
CA GLY A 133 3.77 -22.44 -16.74
C GLY A 133 5.21 -22.32 -16.27
N LYS A 134 5.48 -21.45 -15.27
CA LYS A 134 6.83 -21.15 -14.80
C LYS A 134 7.21 -21.85 -13.51
N PHE A 135 6.24 -22.07 -12.63
CA PHE A 135 6.47 -22.46 -11.24
C PHE A 135 5.85 -23.78 -10.83
N ALA A 136 4.83 -24.26 -11.55
CA ALA A 136 4.18 -25.53 -11.20
C ALA A 136 5.16 -26.70 -11.36
N LYS A 137 5.20 -27.55 -10.34
CA LYS A 137 5.98 -28.78 -10.26
C LYS A 137 5.09 -29.99 -10.49
N SER A 138 5.70 -31.16 -10.67
CA SER A 138 4.97 -32.42 -10.91
C SER A 138 4.13 -32.87 -9.71
N ASP A 139 4.45 -32.42 -8.52
CA ASP A 139 3.78 -32.73 -7.25
C ASP A 139 2.80 -31.66 -6.80
N ASP A 140 2.65 -30.57 -7.57
CA ASP A 140 1.66 -29.55 -7.30
C ASP A 140 0.28 -29.94 -7.83
N TYR A 141 -0.76 -29.58 -7.10
CA TYR A 141 -2.16 -29.76 -7.51
C TYR A 141 -2.60 -28.56 -8.36
N ILE A 142 -3.00 -28.83 -9.60
CA ILE A 142 -3.57 -27.84 -10.50
C ILE A 142 -5.08 -28.05 -10.55
N PHE A 143 -5.83 -27.02 -10.25
CA PHE A 143 -7.28 -27.00 -10.38
C PHE A 143 -7.67 -26.03 -11.50
N CYS A 144 -7.92 -26.57 -12.70
CA CYS A 144 -8.36 -25.80 -13.85
C CYS A 144 -9.11 -26.72 -14.83
N PRO A 145 -10.40 -26.49 -15.07
CA PRO A 145 -11.21 -27.38 -15.96
C PRO A 145 -10.66 -27.49 -17.40
N PHE A 146 -9.84 -26.51 -17.82
CA PHE A 146 -9.26 -26.45 -19.18
C PHE A 146 -7.83 -26.99 -19.26
N ASP A 147 -7.22 -27.39 -18.14
CA ASP A 147 -5.85 -27.95 -18.13
C ASP A 147 -5.91 -29.48 -17.99
N LYS A 148 -5.22 -30.19 -18.88
CA LYS A 148 -5.12 -31.67 -18.85
C LYS A 148 -4.47 -32.21 -17.57
N ARG A 149 -3.72 -31.39 -16.86
CA ARG A 149 -3.07 -31.74 -15.59
C ARG A 149 -3.97 -31.48 -14.38
N SER A 150 -5.19 -30.99 -14.61
CA SER A 150 -6.12 -30.68 -13.55
C SER A 150 -6.45 -31.90 -12.73
N ILE A 151 -6.50 -31.71 -11.41
CA ILE A 151 -7.05 -32.71 -10.51
C ILE A 151 -8.55 -32.91 -10.84
N SER A 152 -9.03 -34.15 -10.71
CA SER A 152 -10.45 -34.43 -10.78
C SER A 152 -11.12 -34.02 -9.46
N TRP A 153 -11.90 -32.97 -9.51
CA TRP A 153 -12.71 -32.54 -8.39
C TRP A 153 -14.15 -32.34 -8.85
N SER A 154 -15.07 -32.71 -8.00
CA SER A 154 -16.50 -32.45 -8.19
C SER A 154 -17.04 -31.85 -6.91
N ILE A 155 -17.94 -30.89 -7.03
CA ILE A 155 -18.60 -30.27 -5.90
C ILE A 155 -19.32 -31.28 -5.01
N PHE A 156 -19.84 -32.35 -5.62
CA PHE A 156 -20.50 -33.45 -4.90
C PHE A 156 -19.54 -34.22 -3.97
N ASN A 157 -18.21 -34.02 -4.10
CA ASN A 157 -17.25 -34.64 -3.19
C ASN A 157 -17.17 -33.94 -1.84
N ASP A 158 -17.63 -32.67 -1.78
CA ASP A 158 -17.55 -31.84 -0.58
C ASP A 158 -18.93 -31.64 0.08
N ILE A 159 -19.97 -32.29 -0.44
CA ILE A 159 -21.31 -32.27 0.13
C ILE A 159 -21.48 -33.52 1.04
N ASP A 160 -21.50 -33.24 2.34
CA ASP A 160 -21.65 -34.30 3.37
C ASP A 160 -23.06 -34.35 3.95
N ASP A 161 -23.82 -33.24 3.92
CA ASP A 161 -25.16 -33.14 4.50
C ASP A 161 -26.14 -32.41 3.56
N ILE A 162 -27.44 -32.58 3.81
CA ILE A 162 -28.52 -31.91 3.06
C ILE A 162 -28.40 -30.39 3.16
N SER A 163 -27.97 -29.86 4.31
CA SER A 163 -27.74 -28.42 4.50
C SER A 163 -26.66 -27.85 3.58
N ASP A 164 -25.74 -28.68 3.09
CA ASP A 164 -24.67 -28.23 2.19
C ASP A 164 -25.22 -27.94 0.80
N TYR A 165 -26.28 -28.63 0.37
CA TYR A 165 -26.97 -28.31 -0.89
C TYR A 165 -27.62 -26.93 -0.85
N ASP A 166 -28.27 -26.58 0.27
CA ASP A 166 -28.88 -25.24 0.43
C ASP A 166 -27.81 -24.13 0.44
N THR A 167 -26.69 -24.39 1.13
CA THR A 167 -25.55 -23.45 1.15
C THR A 167 -24.97 -23.29 -0.24
N PHE A 168 -24.81 -24.37 -0.96
CA PHE A 168 -24.27 -24.38 -2.31
C PHE A 168 -25.21 -23.67 -3.30
N ALA A 169 -26.51 -24.00 -3.23
CA ALA A 169 -27.50 -23.32 -4.04
C ALA A 169 -27.53 -21.83 -3.79
N SER A 170 -27.46 -21.40 -2.53
CA SER A 170 -27.40 -19.97 -2.18
C SER A 170 -26.17 -19.24 -2.76
N ILE A 171 -25.01 -19.90 -2.74
CA ILE A 171 -23.76 -19.31 -3.32
C ILE A 171 -23.85 -19.21 -4.84
N LEU A 172 -24.41 -20.21 -5.52
CA LEU A 172 -24.53 -20.21 -6.98
C LEU A 172 -25.61 -19.27 -7.50
N PHE A 173 -26.69 -19.14 -6.74
CA PHE A 173 -27.87 -18.38 -7.13
C PHE A 173 -28.04 -17.10 -6.28
N GLU A 174 -27.00 -16.63 -5.61
CA GLU A 174 -27.00 -15.35 -4.93
C GLU A 174 -27.13 -14.23 -5.96
N TRP A 175 -28.35 -13.79 -6.15
CA TRP A 175 -28.72 -12.81 -7.17
C TRP A 175 -28.59 -11.40 -6.60
N GLU A 176 -27.42 -10.82 -6.71
CA GLU A 176 -27.24 -9.40 -6.44
C GLU A 176 -27.86 -8.58 -7.58
N GLY A 177 -29.03 -8.03 -7.35
CA GLY A 177 -29.50 -6.85 -8.11
C GLY A 177 -30.69 -7.01 -9.03
N GLU A 178 -31.43 -8.11 -9.05
CA GLU A 178 -32.70 -8.11 -9.78
C GLU A 178 -33.89 -7.56 -8.99
N LYS A 179 -34.73 -6.83 -9.70
CA LYS A 179 -35.96 -6.25 -9.14
C LYS A 179 -37.01 -7.32 -8.74
N ASP A 180 -36.82 -8.53 -9.19
CA ASP A 180 -37.72 -9.65 -8.92
C ASP A 180 -36.94 -10.83 -8.33
N PRO A 181 -36.97 -11.03 -7.02
CA PRO A 181 -36.29 -12.14 -6.33
C PRO A 181 -36.94 -13.50 -6.59
N PHE A 182 -38.06 -13.55 -7.32
CA PHE A 182 -38.81 -14.80 -7.57
C PHE A 182 -37.96 -15.86 -8.26
N TRP A 183 -37.18 -15.49 -9.27
CA TRP A 183 -36.37 -16.44 -10.04
C TRP A 183 -35.17 -16.97 -9.26
N GLY A 184 -34.60 -16.16 -8.39
CA GLY A 184 -33.54 -16.60 -7.48
C GLY A 184 -34.04 -17.59 -6.44
N LEU A 185 -35.22 -17.34 -5.86
CA LEU A 185 -35.85 -18.22 -4.89
C LEU A 185 -36.45 -19.51 -5.50
N ALA A 186 -36.82 -19.48 -6.77
CA ALA A 186 -37.39 -20.67 -7.46
C ALA A 186 -36.31 -21.63 -7.99
N ALA A 187 -35.06 -21.22 -8.05
CA ALA A 187 -33.93 -22.01 -8.52
C ALA A 187 -33.17 -22.74 -7.37
N GLY A 188 -33.35 -22.31 -6.12
CA GLY A 188 -32.82 -22.97 -4.92
C GLY A 188 -33.84 -23.87 -4.32
#